data_1b8ba4786aa9e138da1dee0b5971360b
#
_entry.id   1b8ba4786aa9e138da1dee0b5971360b
#
_cell.length_a   1.000
_cell.length_b   1.000
_cell.length_c   1.000
_cell.angle_alpha   90.00
_cell.angle_beta   90.00
_cell.angle_gamma   90.00
#
_symmetry.space_group_name_H-M   'P 1'
#
loop_
_entity.id
_entity.type
_entity.pdbx_description
1 polymer ?
#
loop_
_entity_poly.entity_id
_entity_poly.type
_entity_poly.pdbx_seq_one_letter_code
_entity_poly.pdbx_strand_id
1 'polypeptide(L)'
;MGKQSVKIDQMADAILEGLNEYVELANSELKKAVKKAGQTVKKDINSSAPVRTGKYSKSWRTRVQRETANSLSVVVYSPDRYMLAHLLEFGHAKRGGGRTRAFPHLAPAEVHGIQEMEAQIMRALQ
;
A
#
# COMPACT_ATOMS: atom_id res chain seq x y z
N MET A 1 -15.30 -2.81 3.11
CA MET A 1 -14.68 -4.10 3.26
C MET A 1 -14.07 -4.24 4.64
N GLY A 2 -14.54 -5.17 5.37
CA GLY A 2 -14.05 -5.40 6.71
C GLY A 2 -12.69 -6.05 6.71
N LYS A 3 -11.82 -5.55 7.53
CA LYS A 3 -10.58 -6.23 7.81
C LYS A 3 -10.86 -7.35 8.76
N GLN A 4 -10.48 -8.53 8.35
CA GLN A 4 -10.53 -9.65 9.25
C GLN A 4 -9.17 -9.80 9.89
N SER A 5 -9.06 -9.38 11.14
CA SER A 5 -7.85 -9.65 11.91
C SER A 5 -8.10 -10.90 12.73
N VAL A 6 -7.27 -11.91 12.53
CA VAL A 6 -7.27 -13.09 13.38
C VAL A 6 -6.52 -12.74 14.65
N LYS A 7 -7.21 -12.77 15.76
CA LYS A 7 -6.58 -12.53 17.05
C LYS A 7 -5.97 -13.83 17.54
N ILE A 8 -4.66 -13.83 17.65
CA ILE A 8 -3.91 -15.00 18.10
C ILE A 8 -4.30 -15.40 19.50
N ASP A 9 -4.57 -14.41 20.36
CA ASP A 9 -4.96 -14.64 21.76
C ASP A 9 -6.34 -15.30 21.91
N GLN A 10 -7.16 -15.33 20.84
CA GLN A 10 -8.44 -16.02 20.87
C GLN A 10 -8.32 -17.49 20.47
N MET A 11 -7.15 -17.91 20.08
CA MET A 11 -6.90 -19.33 19.79
C MET A 11 -6.90 -20.12 21.08
N ALA A 12 -7.43 -21.33 21.00
CA ALA A 12 -7.51 -22.19 22.18
C ALA A 12 -6.10 -22.51 22.69
N ASP A 13 -5.95 -22.50 24.02
CA ASP A 13 -4.67 -22.81 24.66
C ASP A 13 -4.17 -24.20 24.33
N ALA A 14 -5.06 -25.10 23.94
CA ALA A 14 -4.71 -26.45 23.54
C ALA A 14 -3.91 -26.49 22.24
N ILE A 15 -3.80 -25.37 21.54
CA ILE A 15 -3.02 -25.31 20.33
C ILE A 15 -1.55 -25.39 20.69
N LEU A 16 -0.87 -26.33 20.03
CA LEU A 16 0.54 -26.62 20.30
C LEU A 16 1.43 -25.42 20.04
N GLU A 17 2.51 -25.30 20.80
CA GLU A 17 3.52 -24.25 20.59
C GLU A 17 3.98 -24.16 19.13
N GLY A 18 4.09 -25.30 18.46
CA GLY A 18 4.46 -25.30 17.04
C GLY A 18 3.50 -24.54 16.15
N LEU A 19 2.20 -24.51 16.49
CA LEU A 19 1.24 -23.72 15.74
C LEU A 19 1.41 -22.25 16.03
N ASN A 20 1.68 -21.87 17.28
CA ASN A 20 1.98 -20.48 17.64
C ASN A 20 3.22 -19.98 16.91
N GLU A 21 4.27 -20.78 16.84
CA GLU A 21 5.49 -20.44 16.08
C GLU A 21 5.18 -20.25 14.60
N TYR A 22 4.33 -21.10 14.05
CA TYR A 22 3.91 -20.97 12.66
C TYR A 22 3.14 -19.67 12.43
N VAL A 23 2.23 -19.32 13.34
CA VAL A 23 1.46 -18.08 13.24
C VAL A 23 2.35 -16.85 13.33
N GLU A 24 3.33 -16.86 14.22
CA GLU A 24 4.29 -15.76 14.34
C GLU A 24 5.11 -15.60 13.06
N LEU A 25 5.58 -16.70 12.49
CA LEU A 25 6.32 -16.66 11.24
C LEU A 25 5.46 -16.15 10.10
N ALA A 26 4.20 -16.62 10.01
CA ALA A 26 3.27 -16.17 9.00
C ALA A 26 2.98 -14.68 9.13
N ASN A 27 2.78 -14.18 10.35
CA ASN A 27 2.59 -12.75 10.59
C ASN A 27 3.80 -11.94 10.15
N SER A 28 5.00 -12.40 10.45
CA SER A 28 6.23 -11.74 10.03
C SER A 28 6.32 -11.63 8.51
N GLU A 29 6.02 -12.71 7.81
CA GLU A 29 6.05 -12.73 6.34
C GLU A 29 4.96 -11.85 5.74
N LEU A 30 3.76 -11.85 6.34
CA LEU A 30 2.67 -10.98 5.90
C LEU A 30 3.04 -9.51 6.07
N LYS A 31 3.67 -9.16 7.19
CA LYS A 31 4.11 -7.78 7.42
C LYS A 31 5.17 -7.35 6.41
N LYS A 32 6.10 -8.23 6.07
CA LYS A 32 7.09 -7.96 5.03
C LYS A 32 6.41 -7.71 3.69
N ALA A 33 5.39 -8.50 3.37
CA ALA A 33 4.64 -8.34 2.12
C ALA A 33 3.94 -6.99 2.05
N VAL A 34 3.33 -6.54 3.15
CA VAL A 34 2.66 -5.24 3.21
C VAL A 34 3.66 -4.11 3.05
N LYS A 35 4.79 -4.17 3.74
CA LYS A 35 5.83 -3.14 3.63
C LYS A 35 6.38 -3.07 2.21
N LYS A 36 6.62 -4.21 1.59
CA LYS A 36 7.10 -4.27 0.21
C LYS A 36 6.06 -3.73 -0.75
N ALA A 37 4.78 -4.02 -0.53
CA ALA A 37 3.70 -3.47 -1.36
C ALA A 37 3.70 -1.94 -1.32
N GLY A 38 3.89 -1.35 -0.14
CA GLY A 38 4.01 0.10 0.00
C GLY A 38 5.15 0.67 -0.84
N GLN A 39 6.29 0.02 -0.82
CA GLN A 39 7.43 0.43 -1.63
C GLN A 39 7.16 0.27 -3.13
N THR A 40 6.49 -0.81 -3.53
CA THR A 40 6.11 -1.04 -4.92
C THR A 40 5.17 0.07 -5.41
N VAL A 41 4.16 0.41 -4.63
CA VAL A 41 3.22 1.49 -4.98
C VAL A 41 3.96 2.81 -5.12
N LYS A 42 4.81 3.15 -4.17
CA LYS A 42 5.61 4.38 -4.22
C LYS A 42 6.48 4.42 -5.47
N LYS A 43 7.16 3.34 -5.78
CA LYS A 43 8.04 3.25 -6.94
C LYS A 43 7.25 3.40 -8.24
N ASP A 44 6.09 2.75 -8.33
CA ASP A 44 5.24 2.84 -9.51
C ASP A 44 4.69 4.26 -9.69
N ILE A 45 4.26 4.91 -8.62
CA ILE A 45 3.81 6.30 -8.70
C ILE A 45 4.96 7.19 -9.18
N ASN A 46 6.14 7.00 -8.62
CA ASN A 46 7.32 7.79 -8.99
C ASN A 46 7.65 7.64 -10.48
N SER A 47 7.56 6.42 -11.01
CA SER A 47 7.91 6.16 -12.41
C SER A 47 6.81 6.53 -13.39
N SER A 48 5.54 6.51 -12.99
CA SER A 48 4.40 6.74 -13.89
C SER A 48 3.77 8.12 -13.75
N ALA A 49 4.10 8.87 -12.69
CA ALA A 49 3.55 10.20 -12.49
C ALA A 49 4.03 11.15 -13.59
N PRO A 50 3.19 12.14 -13.99
CA PRO A 50 3.63 13.15 -14.92
C PRO A 50 4.86 13.89 -14.39
N VAL A 51 5.88 14.02 -15.23
CA VAL A 51 7.16 14.64 -14.83
C VAL A 51 7.30 15.98 -15.53
N ARG A 52 7.24 17.05 -14.77
CA ARG A 52 7.55 18.40 -15.27
C ARG A 52 8.88 18.87 -14.70
N THR A 53 9.02 18.85 -13.38
CA THR A 53 10.26 19.20 -12.70
C THR A 53 10.83 18.02 -11.90
N GLY A 54 10.06 16.95 -11.80
CA GLY A 54 10.42 15.81 -10.97
C GLY A 54 10.06 15.96 -9.50
N LYS A 55 9.67 17.16 -9.07
CA LYS A 55 9.34 17.40 -7.66
C LYS A 55 8.13 16.61 -7.20
N TYR A 56 7.08 16.54 -8.04
CA TYR A 56 5.89 15.79 -7.71
C TYR A 56 6.19 14.29 -7.65
N SER A 57 6.78 13.73 -8.70
CA SER A 57 7.04 12.29 -8.76
C SER A 57 7.91 11.81 -7.61
N LYS A 58 8.81 12.65 -7.12
CA LYS A 58 9.72 12.33 -6.01
C LYS A 58 9.18 12.70 -4.64
N SER A 59 7.97 13.25 -4.55
CA SER A 59 7.40 13.71 -3.29
C SER A 59 6.78 12.60 -2.46
N TRP A 60 6.63 11.41 -3.02
CA TRP A 60 5.92 10.31 -2.38
C TRP A 60 6.77 9.64 -1.30
N ARG A 61 6.10 9.27 -0.21
CA ARG A 61 6.70 8.67 0.97
C ARG A 61 5.86 7.49 1.43
N THR A 62 6.47 6.60 2.18
CA THR A 62 5.76 5.54 2.87
C THR A 62 6.02 5.65 4.35
N ARG A 63 5.05 5.24 5.16
CA ARG A 63 5.26 5.11 6.60
C ARG A 63 4.33 4.05 7.16
N VAL A 64 4.73 3.46 8.27
CA VAL A 64 3.86 2.58 9.03
C VAL A 64 2.85 3.47 9.77
N GLN A 65 1.58 3.30 9.45
CA GLN A 65 0.51 4.06 10.10
C GLN A 65 0.14 3.43 11.43
N ARG A 66 0.08 2.12 11.46
CA ARG A 66 -0.29 1.36 12.64
C ARG A 66 0.31 -0.03 12.56
N GLU A 67 0.82 -0.50 13.69
CA GLU A 67 1.35 -1.86 13.76
C GLU A 67 0.99 -2.46 15.12
N THR A 68 0.44 -3.66 15.09
CA THR A 68 0.21 -4.49 16.28
C THR A 68 0.86 -5.85 16.05
N ALA A 69 0.74 -6.75 17.02
CA ALA A 69 1.34 -8.08 16.90
C ALA A 69 0.86 -8.82 15.65
N ASN A 70 -0.41 -8.61 15.25
CA ASN A 70 -1.03 -9.35 14.16
C ASN A 70 -1.63 -8.45 13.08
N SER A 71 -1.24 -7.18 13.02
CA SER A 71 -1.73 -6.28 11.99
C SER A 71 -0.67 -5.24 11.64
N LEU A 72 -0.73 -4.77 10.40
CA LEU A 72 0.13 -3.72 9.90
C LEU A 72 -0.60 -2.92 8.85
N SER A 73 -0.56 -1.60 8.97
CA SER A 73 -1.09 -0.68 7.98
C SER A 73 0.01 0.27 7.55
N VAL A 74 0.24 0.35 6.25
CA VAL A 74 1.24 1.23 5.64
C VAL A 74 0.52 2.25 4.78
N VAL A 75 0.95 3.49 4.87
CA VAL A 75 0.40 4.59 4.07
C VAL A 75 1.45 5.04 3.06
N VAL A 76 1.01 5.21 1.82
CA VAL A 76 1.79 5.84 0.76
C VAL A 76 1.17 7.22 0.55
N TYR A 77 1.95 8.28 0.71
CA TYR A 77 1.42 9.63 0.74
C TYR A 77 2.42 10.64 0.18
N SER A 78 1.91 11.81 -0.19
CA SER A 78 2.74 12.95 -0.58
C SER A 78 2.48 14.08 0.42
N PRO A 79 3.45 14.40 1.29
CA PRO A 79 3.19 15.33 2.39
C PRO A 79 2.90 16.77 1.93
N ASP A 80 3.50 17.19 0.83
CA ASP A 80 3.39 18.58 0.39
C ASP A 80 2.75 18.74 -0.99
N ARG A 81 2.35 17.65 -1.65
CA ARG A 81 1.80 17.71 -3.01
C ARG A 81 0.55 16.88 -3.22
N TYR A 82 -0.16 16.55 -2.15
CA TYR A 82 -1.33 15.68 -2.26
C TYR A 82 -2.46 16.32 -3.08
N MET A 83 -2.61 17.64 -3.04
CA MET A 83 -3.62 18.32 -3.84
C MET A 83 -3.34 18.16 -5.33
N LEU A 84 -2.07 18.27 -5.72
CA LEU A 84 -1.68 18.06 -7.09
C LEU A 84 -1.95 16.62 -7.53
N ALA A 85 -1.72 15.66 -6.64
CA ALA A 85 -2.01 14.25 -6.91
C ALA A 85 -3.45 14.03 -7.33
N HIS A 86 -4.39 14.62 -6.60
CA HIS A 86 -5.81 14.51 -6.88
C HIS A 86 -6.16 15.13 -8.22
N LEU A 87 -5.66 16.33 -8.48
CA LEU A 87 -5.94 17.05 -9.73
C LEU A 87 -5.38 16.29 -10.94
N LEU A 88 -4.21 15.68 -10.82
CA LEU A 88 -3.61 14.93 -11.92
C LEU A 88 -4.35 13.62 -12.15
N GLU A 89 -4.72 12.93 -11.08
CA GLU A 89 -5.37 11.62 -11.21
C GLU A 89 -6.70 11.71 -11.95
N PHE A 90 -7.51 12.71 -11.64
CA PHE A 90 -8.87 12.84 -12.13
C PHE A 90 -9.07 13.95 -13.16
N GLY A 91 -8.05 14.78 -13.38
CA GLY A 91 -8.23 16.00 -14.12
C GLY A 91 -9.02 17.03 -13.34
N HIS A 92 -9.15 18.23 -13.88
CA HIS A 92 -9.91 19.30 -13.20
C HIS A 92 -10.45 20.29 -14.23
N ALA A 93 -11.42 21.10 -13.81
CA ALA A 93 -12.00 22.12 -14.66
C ALA A 93 -10.99 23.23 -14.93
N LYS A 94 -10.92 23.67 -16.17
CA LYS A 94 -10.10 24.81 -16.57
C LYS A 94 -10.84 26.13 -16.35
N ARG A 95 -10.08 27.18 -16.07
CA ARG A 95 -10.65 28.52 -15.86
C ARG A 95 -11.46 29.02 -17.06
N GLY A 96 -11.00 28.74 -18.29
CA GLY A 96 -11.65 29.18 -19.53
C GLY A 96 -12.66 28.20 -20.10
N GLY A 97 -13.04 27.18 -19.36
CA GLY A 97 -13.95 26.11 -19.82
C GLY A 97 -13.22 24.84 -20.18
N GLY A 98 -13.95 23.73 -20.18
CA GLY A 98 -13.38 22.40 -20.43
C GLY A 98 -12.65 21.85 -19.21
N ARG A 99 -12.04 20.68 -19.39
CA ARG A 99 -11.31 20.01 -18.34
C ARG A 99 -9.92 19.63 -18.81
N THR A 100 -8.98 19.54 -17.87
CA THR A 100 -7.66 19.01 -18.15
C THR A 100 -7.76 17.49 -18.32
N ARG A 101 -6.79 16.93 -19.03
CA ARG A 101 -6.67 15.48 -19.18
C ARG A 101 -6.33 14.85 -17.84
N ALA A 102 -7.00 13.74 -17.54
CA ALA A 102 -6.64 12.90 -16.40
C ALA A 102 -5.38 12.09 -16.69
N PHE A 103 -4.54 11.90 -15.68
CA PHE A 103 -3.35 11.05 -15.75
C PHE A 103 -3.42 10.02 -14.63
N PRO A 104 -4.20 8.93 -14.79
CA PRO A 104 -4.29 7.92 -13.74
C PRO A 104 -2.92 7.28 -13.49
N HIS A 105 -2.39 7.48 -12.32
CA HIS A 105 -1.10 6.93 -11.90
C HIS A 105 -1.15 6.38 -10.48
N LEU A 106 -2.16 6.75 -9.70
CA LEU A 106 -2.35 6.23 -8.35
C LEU A 106 -3.11 4.90 -8.38
N ALA A 107 -4.23 4.83 -9.09
CA ALA A 107 -5.02 3.61 -9.17
C ALA A 107 -4.25 2.44 -9.79
N PRO A 108 -3.54 2.61 -10.93
CA PRO A 108 -2.73 1.52 -11.45
C PRO A 108 -1.61 1.07 -10.49
N ALA A 109 -0.98 2.01 -9.80
CA ALA A 109 0.06 1.68 -8.83
C ALA A 109 -0.49 0.89 -7.66
N GLU A 110 -1.66 1.26 -7.17
CA GLU A 110 -2.34 0.55 -6.09
C GLU A 110 -2.67 -0.89 -6.51
N VAL A 111 -3.25 -1.05 -7.69
CA VAL A 111 -3.60 -2.39 -8.21
C VAL A 111 -2.34 -3.26 -8.32
N HIS A 112 -1.27 -2.72 -8.88
CA HIS A 112 -0.01 -3.47 -9.01
C HIS A 112 0.56 -3.85 -7.64
N GLY A 113 0.55 -2.91 -6.70
CA GLY A 113 1.03 -3.18 -5.34
C GLY A 113 0.25 -4.28 -4.65
N ILE A 114 -1.07 -4.28 -4.79
CA ILE A 114 -1.93 -5.31 -4.22
C ILE A 114 -1.64 -6.66 -4.86
N GLN A 115 -1.50 -6.72 -6.18
CA GLN A 115 -1.19 -7.96 -6.90
C GLN A 115 0.15 -8.55 -6.46
N GLU A 116 1.16 -7.71 -6.33
CA GLU A 116 2.48 -8.13 -5.86
C GLU A 116 2.40 -8.64 -4.42
N MET A 117 1.65 -7.95 -3.58
CA MET A 117 1.46 -8.34 -2.18
C MET A 117 0.79 -9.70 -2.09
N GLU A 118 -0.30 -9.89 -2.84
CA GLU A 118 -1.02 -11.17 -2.85
C GLU A 118 -0.12 -12.32 -3.30
N ALA A 119 0.65 -12.09 -4.36
CA ALA A 119 1.56 -13.12 -4.87
C ALA A 119 2.63 -13.48 -3.82
N GLN A 120 3.15 -12.48 -3.12
CA GLN A 120 4.16 -12.72 -2.09
C GLN A 120 3.57 -13.47 -0.89
N ILE A 121 2.35 -13.11 -0.49
CA ILE A 121 1.65 -13.80 0.60
C ILE A 121 1.42 -15.26 0.23
N MET A 122 0.96 -15.52 -0.99
CA MET A 122 0.72 -16.89 -1.45
C MET A 122 2.00 -17.72 -1.41
N ARG A 123 3.13 -17.14 -1.83
CA ARG A 123 4.42 -17.84 -1.76
C ARG A 123 4.86 -18.11 -0.33
N ALA A 124 4.61 -17.17 0.57
CA ALA A 124 5.02 -17.30 1.97
C ALA A 124 4.21 -18.36 2.72
N LEU A 125 3.00 -18.63 2.29
CA LEU A 125 2.11 -19.59 2.94
C LEU A 125 2.21 -21.01 2.38
N GLN A 126 3.03 -21.20 1.38
CA GLN A 126 3.24 -22.54 0.79
C GLN A 126 4.28 -23.33 1.55
#